data_bd663a4f6520ca4794693f50c58d3b04
#
_entry.id   bd663a4f6520ca4794693f50c58d3b04
#
_cell.length_a   1.000
_cell.length_b   1.000
_cell.length_c   1.000
_cell.angle_alpha   90.00
_cell.angle_beta   90.00
_cell.angle_gamma   90.00
#
_symmetry.space_group_name_H-M   'P 1'
#
loop_
_entity.id
_entity.type
_entity.pdbx_description
1 polymer ?
#
loop_
_entity_poly.entity_id
_entity_poly.type
_entity_poly.pdbx_seq_one_letter_code
_entity_poly.pdbx_strand_id
1 'polypeptide(L)'
;MTTLLWILGAVALVLLALILYPNNKKPSIKIKTNLSDFQEERAVQPIAVRSPLLGPIPRAEGDRAVAKWMILDLQTTSLSVEVGDEARILEASWALLDEQYKLITRHTYRVRQEVSSSPEAFRVHGISDTHLTPYSISEQELVERWFSDLTPGAILVGHNIAFDRAILLGTVRRVAPTRTAELEQLPTFCTMTYLCTSPDSRYPSLVHLTEELSGIPPQRFYSLRPISWRNVYFTRLCLLHLNPANP
;
A
#
# COMPACT_ATOMS: atom_id res chain seq x y z
N MET A 1 29.77 -15.20 31.17
CA MET A 1 28.91 -14.74 32.29
C MET A 1 28.26 -13.36 32.07
N THR A 2 28.70 -12.55 31.12
CA THR A 2 28.18 -11.18 30.89
C THR A 2 26.85 -11.11 30.13
N THR A 3 26.58 -12.04 29.26
CA THR A 3 25.30 -12.06 28.45
C THR A 3 24.07 -12.43 29.25
N LEU A 4 24.22 -13.27 30.30
CA LEU A 4 23.08 -13.69 31.13
C LEU A 4 22.58 -12.54 32.04
N LEU A 5 23.47 -11.65 32.46
CA LEU A 5 23.10 -10.49 33.28
C LEU A 5 22.28 -9.46 32.51
N TRP A 6 22.53 -9.28 31.21
CA TRP A 6 21.76 -8.36 30.36
C TRP A 6 20.34 -8.84 30.08
N ILE A 7 20.15 -10.16 29.92
CA ILE A 7 18.83 -10.74 29.70
C ILE A 7 17.98 -10.64 30.98
N LEU A 8 18.56 -10.90 32.14
CA LEU A 8 17.86 -10.74 33.42
C LEU A 8 17.48 -9.30 33.74
N GLY A 9 18.33 -8.33 33.36
CA GLY A 9 18.04 -6.90 33.51
C GLY A 9 16.88 -6.44 32.62
N ALA A 10 16.80 -6.90 31.37
CA ALA A 10 15.72 -6.56 30.46
C ALA A 10 14.38 -7.14 30.89
N VAL A 11 14.35 -8.39 31.38
CA VAL A 11 13.14 -9.03 31.91
C VAL A 11 12.64 -8.32 33.17
N ALA A 12 13.55 -7.90 34.07
CA ALA A 12 13.19 -7.18 35.29
C ALA A 12 12.57 -5.80 34.97
N LEU A 13 13.06 -5.08 33.96
CA LEU A 13 12.51 -3.79 33.52
C LEU A 13 11.11 -3.94 32.93
N VAL A 14 10.85 -4.99 32.15
CA VAL A 14 9.53 -5.26 31.57
C VAL A 14 8.53 -5.61 32.67
N LEU A 15 8.92 -6.42 33.67
CA LEU A 15 8.08 -6.76 34.81
C LEU A 15 7.81 -5.55 35.71
N LEU A 16 8.77 -4.67 35.90
CA LEU A 16 8.59 -3.43 36.66
C LEU A 16 7.62 -2.47 35.97
N ALA A 17 7.68 -2.38 34.64
CA ALA A 17 6.75 -1.58 33.85
C ALA A 17 5.31 -2.11 33.95
N LEU A 18 5.12 -3.42 34.02
CA LEU A 18 3.79 -4.05 34.18
C LEU A 18 3.23 -3.85 35.62
N ILE A 19 4.09 -3.70 36.63
CA ILE A 19 3.68 -3.47 38.01
C ILE A 19 3.37 -1.99 38.29
N LEU A 20 4.09 -1.07 37.64
CA LEU A 20 3.93 0.38 37.84
C LEU A 20 2.81 1.01 37.01
N TYR A 21 2.24 0.29 36.04
CA TYR A 21 1.04 0.71 35.30
C TYR A 21 -0.15 -0.22 35.59
N PRO A 22 -0.83 -0.08 36.74
CA PRO A 22 -2.06 -0.81 37.00
C PRO A 22 -3.16 -0.26 36.07
N ASN A 23 -3.63 -1.15 35.24
CA ASN A 23 -4.93 -1.17 34.53
C ASN A 23 -5.82 0.07 34.72
N ASN A 24 -5.59 1.13 33.97
CA ASN A 24 -6.56 2.17 33.77
C ASN A 24 -7.66 1.61 32.84
N LYS A 25 -8.83 1.39 33.40
CA LYS A 25 -10.06 0.95 32.74
C LYS A 25 -10.24 1.72 31.43
N LYS A 26 -10.11 1.00 30.30
CA LYS A 26 -10.49 1.53 29.00
C LYS A 26 -11.95 1.98 29.10
N PRO A 27 -12.30 3.23 28.68
CA PRO A 27 -13.68 3.59 28.55
C PRO A 27 -14.31 2.62 27.54
N SER A 28 -15.33 1.90 27.97
CA SER A 28 -16.14 1.07 27.09
C SER A 28 -16.98 2.00 26.24
N ILE A 29 -16.49 2.33 25.06
CA ILE A 29 -17.30 2.93 24.02
C ILE A 29 -18.26 1.84 23.57
N LYS A 30 -19.50 1.89 24.06
CA LYS A 30 -20.61 1.11 23.53
C LYS A 30 -20.89 1.63 22.12
N ILE A 31 -20.23 1.05 21.12
CA ILE A 31 -20.64 1.21 19.73
C ILE A 31 -21.97 0.48 19.61
N LYS A 32 -23.07 1.22 19.60
CA LYS A 32 -24.37 0.73 19.15
C LYS A 32 -24.23 0.50 17.64
N THR A 33 -23.82 -0.67 17.25
CA THR A 33 -23.94 -1.14 15.87
C THR A 33 -25.40 -1.53 15.64
N ASN A 34 -26.20 -0.56 15.20
CA ASN A 34 -27.47 -0.86 14.60
C ASN A 34 -27.21 -1.29 13.17
N LEU A 35 -27.42 -2.56 12.87
CA LEU A 35 -27.25 -3.14 11.52
C LEU A 35 -28.16 -2.48 10.48
N SER A 36 -29.22 -1.76 10.92
CA SER A 36 -30.13 -0.99 10.07
C SER A 36 -29.49 0.24 9.42
N ASP A 37 -28.47 0.83 10.04
CA ASP A 37 -27.83 2.04 9.53
C ASP A 37 -26.94 1.76 8.31
N PHE A 38 -26.59 0.51 8.07
CA PHE A 38 -25.82 0.08 6.89
C PHE A 38 -26.69 -0.26 5.67
N GLN A 39 -28.00 -0.31 5.82
CA GLN A 39 -28.91 -0.65 4.69
C GLN A 39 -29.42 0.56 3.92
N GLU A 40 -29.36 1.77 4.49
CA GLU A 40 -29.80 2.99 3.81
C GLU A 40 -28.76 3.62 2.87
N GLU A 41 -27.48 3.29 2.99
CA GLU A 41 -26.45 3.80 2.06
C GLU A 41 -26.46 3.15 0.65
N ARG A 42 -27.33 2.20 0.38
CA ARG A 42 -27.40 1.51 -0.93
C ARG A 42 -28.18 2.26 -2.01
N ALA A 43 -28.74 3.41 -1.73
CA ALA A 43 -29.55 4.17 -2.67
C ALA A 43 -28.90 5.45 -3.20
N VAL A 44 -27.59 5.63 -3.02
CA VAL A 44 -26.89 6.73 -3.69
C VAL A 44 -26.69 6.35 -5.15
N GLN A 45 -27.55 6.90 -6.02
CA GLN A 45 -27.36 6.82 -7.46
C GLN A 45 -25.93 7.27 -7.81
N PRO A 46 -25.22 6.59 -8.75
CA PRO A 46 -23.90 7.03 -9.16
C PRO A 46 -24.02 8.40 -9.79
N ILE A 47 -23.65 9.42 -9.04
CA ILE A 47 -23.48 10.77 -9.58
C ILE A 47 -22.32 10.66 -10.59
N ALA A 48 -22.64 10.80 -11.86
CA ALA A 48 -21.65 10.92 -12.91
C ALA A 48 -20.92 12.28 -12.72
N VAL A 49 -19.99 12.30 -11.80
CA VAL A 49 -19.14 13.47 -11.56
C VAL A 49 -18.09 13.49 -12.66
N ARG A 50 -18.36 14.23 -13.72
CA ARG A 50 -17.32 14.71 -14.62
C ARG A 50 -16.51 15.76 -13.85
N SER A 51 -15.51 15.30 -13.12
CA SER A 51 -14.50 16.21 -12.57
C SER A 51 -13.66 16.73 -13.74
N PRO A 52 -13.46 18.05 -13.87
CA PRO A 52 -12.61 18.62 -14.90
C PRO A 52 -11.15 18.16 -14.83
N LEU A 53 -10.73 17.63 -13.67
CA LEU A 53 -9.38 17.07 -13.44
C LEU A 53 -9.28 15.57 -13.76
N LEU A 54 -10.41 14.91 -13.99
CA LEU A 54 -10.50 13.48 -14.32
C LEU A 54 -11.12 13.34 -15.70
N GLY A 55 -10.46 13.88 -16.70
CA GLY A 55 -10.66 13.41 -18.08
C GLY A 55 -10.49 11.89 -18.13
N PRO A 56 -11.00 11.19 -19.18
CA PRO A 56 -10.74 9.76 -19.34
C PRO A 56 -9.23 9.58 -19.13
N ILE A 57 -8.86 8.73 -18.14
CA ILE A 57 -7.46 8.54 -17.80
C ILE A 57 -6.80 8.09 -19.09
N PRO A 58 -5.94 8.93 -19.70
CA PRO A 58 -5.35 8.57 -20.97
C PRO A 58 -4.60 7.25 -20.77
N ARG A 59 -4.77 6.29 -21.64
CA ARG A 59 -3.72 5.31 -21.88
C ARG A 59 -2.58 6.10 -22.53
N ALA A 60 -1.85 6.84 -21.70
CA ALA A 60 -0.66 7.53 -22.15
C ALA A 60 0.42 6.48 -22.28
N GLU A 61 0.66 6.00 -23.46
CA GLU A 61 1.94 5.39 -23.82
C GLU A 61 2.93 6.55 -24.00
N GLY A 62 3.36 7.12 -22.89
CA GLY A 62 4.47 8.05 -22.85
C GLY A 62 5.80 7.29 -22.95
N ASP A 63 6.86 7.99 -23.29
CA ASP A 63 8.22 7.45 -23.28
C ASP A 63 8.58 7.03 -21.83
N ARG A 64 8.71 5.73 -21.58
CA ARG A 64 9.07 5.17 -20.27
C ARG A 64 10.45 5.63 -19.81
N ALA A 65 11.34 5.98 -20.73
CA ALA A 65 12.70 6.42 -20.42
C ALA A 65 12.75 7.69 -19.55
N VAL A 66 11.67 8.48 -19.53
CA VAL A 66 11.57 9.71 -18.70
C VAL A 66 10.87 9.47 -17.36
N ALA A 67 10.52 8.22 -17.00
CA ALA A 67 9.87 7.94 -15.73
C ALA A 67 10.82 8.24 -14.58
N LYS A 68 10.37 9.09 -13.66
CA LYS A 68 11.09 9.46 -12.43
C LYS A 68 10.52 8.77 -11.20
N TRP A 69 9.22 8.54 -11.18
CA TRP A 69 8.50 7.97 -10.05
C TRP A 69 7.76 6.71 -10.47
N MET A 70 7.89 5.66 -9.68
CA MET A 70 7.13 4.43 -9.84
C MET A 70 6.31 4.20 -8.58
N ILE A 71 5.01 4.47 -8.64
CA ILE A 71 4.11 4.23 -7.51
C ILE A 71 3.71 2.76 -7.51
N LEU A 72 3.71 2.13 -6.33
CA LEU A 72 3.31 0.73 -6.14
C LEU A 72 2.30 0.62 -5.00
N ASP A 73 1.30 -0.23 -5.17
CA ASP A 73 0.41 -0.73 -4.11
C ASP A 73 0.09 -2.20 -4.35
N LEU A 74 0.19 -3.00 -3.30
CA LEU A 74 -0.06 -4.43 -3.30
C LEU A 74 -1.23 -4.78 -2.38
N GLN A 75 -2.08 -5.72 -2.82
CA GLN A 75 -3.01 -6.41 -1.94
C GLN A 75 -2.52 -7.85 -1.75
N THR A 76 -2.51 -8.32 -0.51
CA THR A 76 -1.76 -9.52 -0.13
C THR A 76 -2.59 -10.50 0.67
N THR A 77 -2.16 -11.76 0.75
CA THR A 77 -2.84 -12.82 1.52
C THR A 77 -2.83 -12.57 3.02
N SER A 78 -1.85 -11.83 3.54
CA SER A 78 -1.69 -11.49 4.97
C SER A 78 -0.83 -10.24 5.13
N LEU A 79 -0.43 -9.92 6.36
CA LEU A 79 0.49 -8.81 6.66
C LEU A 79 1.91 -9.30 7.01
N SER A 80 2.22 -10.59 6.84
CA SER A 80 3.54 -11.12 7.14
C SER A 80 4.58 -10.59 6.15
N VAL A 81 5.68 -10.08 6.70
CA VAL A 81 6.89 -9.66 5.96
C VAL A 81 8.11 -10.46 6.39
N GLU A 82 7.92 -11.54 7.17
CA GLU A 82 8.99 -12.40 7.64
C GLU A 82 9.65 -13.12 6.46
N VAL A 83 10.98 -13.08 6.41
CA VAL A 83 11.75 -13.69 5.32
C VAL A 83 11.49 -15.19 5.26
N GLY A 84 11.00 -15.66 4.13
CA GLY A 84 10.62 -17.05 3.89
C GLY A 84 9.14 -17.37 4.21
N ASP A 85 8.44 -16.46 4.89
CA ASP A 85 6.99 -16.56 5.17
C ASP A 85 6.27 -15.26 4.78
N GLU A 86 6.79 -14.56 3.78
CA GLU A 86 6.15 -13.33 3.30
C GLU A 86 4.77 -13.64 2.71
N ALA A 87 3.82 -12.75 2.99
CA ALA A 87 2.51 -12.78 2.35
C ALA A 87 2.62 -12.85 0.82
N ARG A 88 1.64 -13.46 0.17
CA ARG A 88 1.59 -13.58 -1.30
C ARG A 88 0.82 -12.41 -1.90
N ILE A 89 1.26 -11.96 -3.07
CA ILE A 89 0.59 -10.90 -3.80
C ILE A 89 -0.69 -11.46 -4.44
N LEU A 90 -1.83 -10.84 -4.18
CA LEU A 90 -3.12 -11.16 -4.81
C LEU A 90 -3.48 -10.17 -5.91
N GLU A 91 -3.09 -8.92 -5.72
CA GLU A 91 -3.30 -7.85 -6.68
C GLU A 91 -2.14 -6.86 -6.58
N ALA A 92 -1.63 -6.44 -7.71
CA ALA A 92 -0.60 -5.43 -7.81
C ALA A 92 -1.04 -4.33 -8.78
N SER A 93 -0.88 -3.08 -8.36
CA SER A 93 -1.00 -1.93 -9.24
C SER A 93 0.24 -1.08 -9.16
N TRP A 94 0.69 -0.57 -10.31
CA TRP A 94 1.73 0.44 -10.36
C TRP A 94 1.48 1.47 -11.45
N ALA A 95 2.09 2.61 -11.27
CA ALA A 95 2.07 3.70 -12.25
C ALA A 95 3.46 4.31 -12.39
N LEU A 96 3.83 4.62 -13.62
CA LEU A 96 5.02 5.41 -13.94
C LEU A 96 4.61 6.86 -14.15
N LEU A 97 5.36 7.78 -13.52
CA LEU A 97 5.16 9.21 -13.67
C LEU A 97 6.46 9.87 -14.07
N ASP A 98 6.35 10.96 -14.83
CA ASP A 98 7.48 11.85 -15.13
C ASP A 98 7.87 12.73 -13.93
N GLU A 99 8.83 13.63 -14.11
CA GLU A 99 9.27 14.56 -13.06
C GLU A 99 8.16 15.51 -12.58
N GLN A 100 7.18 15.81 -13.41
CA GLN A 100 6.03 16.65 -13.09
C GLN A 100 4.83 15.86 -12.57
N TYR A 101 5.05 14.60 -12.17
CA TYR A 101 4.00 13.66 -11.66
C TYR A 101 2.89 13.38 -12.68
N LYS A 102 3.12 13.62 -13.97
CA LYS A 102 2.19 13.26 -15.02
C LYS A 102 2.25 11.75 -15.28
N LEU A 103 1.09 11.14 -15.45
CA LEU A 103 1.00 9.70 -15.71
C LEU A 103 1.55 9.36 -17.10
N ILE A 104 2.54 8.47 -17.14
CA ILE A 104 3.12 7.89 -18.35
C ILE A 104 2.38 6.59 -18.69
N THR A 105 2.33 5.66 -17.75
CA THR A 105 1.61 4.39 -17.91
C THR A 105 1.14 3.86 -16.56
N ARG A 106 0.24 2.89 -16.60
CA ARG A 106 -0.28 2.21 -15.41
C ARG A 106 -0.61 0.75 -15.70
N HIS A 107 -0.47 -0.06 -14.68
CA HIS A 107 -0.79 -1.48 -14.74
C HIS A 107 -1.53 -1.93 -13.50
N THR A 108 -2.38 -2.94 -13.66
CA THR A 108 -3.06 -3.64 -12.57
C THR A 108 -3.23 -5.08 -12.96
N TYR A 109 -2.79 -5.98 -12.09
CA TYR A 109 -2.87 -7.42 -12.30
C TYR A 109 -3.40 -8.13 -11.07
N ARG A 110 -4.23 -9.14 -11.29
CA ARG A 110 -4.52 -10.19 -10.32
C ARG A 110 -3.44 -11.26 -10.44
N VAL A 111 -2.98 -11.74 -9.30
CA VAL A 111 -1.92 -12.76 -9.24
C VAL A 111 -2.52 -14.05 -8.70
N ARG A 112 -2.31 -15.15 -9.42
CA ARG A 112 -2.78 -16.45 -8.99
C ARG A 112 -1.98 -16.95 -7.81
N GLN A 113 -2.68 -17.36 -6.76
CA GLN A 113 -2.10 -17.93 -5.55
C GLN A 113 -2.81 -19.22 -5.19
N GLU A 114 -2.07 -20.12 -4.54
CA GLU A 114 -2.61 -21.34 -3.95
C GLU A 114 -3.03 -21.13 -2.47
N VAL A 115 -2.68 -19.96 -1.92
CA VAL A 115 -2.93 -19.60 -0.52
C VAL A 115 -4.05 -18.57 -0.47
N SER A 116 -5.08 -18.86 0.30
CA SER A 116 -6.21 -17.95 0.51
C SER A 116 -5.82 -16.75 1.38
N SER A 117 -6.59 -15.66 1.24
CA SER A 117 -6.46 -14.49 2.11
C SER A 117 -6.79 -14.84 3.56
N SER A 118 -6.02 -14.30 4.49
CA SER A 118 -6.44 -14.28 5.88
C SER A 118 -7.74 -13.49 6.04
N PRO A 119 -8.56 -13.77 7.09
CA PRO A 119 -9.79 -13.01 7.35
C PRO A 119 -9.54 -11.50 7.52
N GLU A 120 -8.38 -11.12 8.06
CA GLU A 120 -7.96 -9.74 8.25
C GLU A 120 -7.68 -9.06 6.92
N ALA A 121 -6.89 -9.68 6.06
CA ALA A 121 -6.56 -9.19 4.73
C ALA A 121 -7.83 -9.08 3.87
N PHE A 122 -8.67 -10.13 3.88
CA PHE A 122 -9.93 -10.10 3.15
C PHE A 122 -10.84 -8.94 3.55
N ARG A 123 -10.94 -8.62 4.85
CA ARG A 123 -11.73 -7.45 5.31
C ARG A 123 -11.24 -6.12 4.74
N VAL A 124 -9.95 -6.00 4.42
CA VAL A 124 -9.34 -4.79 3.87
C VAL A 124 -9.63 -4.67 2.37
N HIS A 125 -9.35 -5.72 1.59
CA HIS A 125 -9.37 -5.63 0.12
C HIS A 125 -10.55 -6.38 -0.53
N GLY A 126 -11.21 -7.31 0.17
CA GLY A 126 -12.35 -8.08 -0.33
C GLY A 126 -12.02 -9.05 -1.47
N ILE A 127 -10.73 -9.40 -1.66
CA ILE A 127 -10.31 -10.35 -2.69
C ILE A 127 -10.46 -11.76 -2.14
N SER A 128 -11.33 -12.57 -2.74
CA SER A 128 -11.48 -14.00 -2.47
C SER A 128 -10.87 -14.82 -3.59
N ASP A 129 -10.73 -16.11 -3.38
CA ASP A 129 -10.20 -17.06 -4.37
C ASP A 129 -11.02 -17.05 -5.67
N THR A 130 -12.34 -16.75 -5.59
CA THR A 130 -13.21 -16.60 -6.77
C THR A 130 -12.85 -15.41 -7.65
N HIS A 131 -12.13 -14.42 -7.12
CA HIS A 131 -11.62 -13.28 -7.89
C HIS A 131 -10.31 -13.59 -8.62
N LEU A 132 -9.66 -14.71 -8.29
CA LEU A 132 -8.46 -15.21 -8.96
C LEU A 132 -8.88 -16.04 -10.18
N THR A 133 -9.27 -15.34 -11.22
CA THR A 133 -9.85 -15.89 -12.45
C THR A 133 -8.79 -16.48 -13.36
N PRO A 134 -9.17 -17.14 -14.49
CA PRO A 134 -8.23 -17.56 -15.54
C PRO A 134 -7.37 -16.42 -16.11
N TYR A 135 -7.78 -15.17 -15.94
CA TYR A 135 -7.02 -13.98 -16.37
C TYR A 135 -5.96 -13.53 -15.36
N SER A 136 -5.85 -14.19 -14.20
CA SER A 136 -4.80 -13.92 -13.24
C SER A 136 -3.46 -14.43 -13.75
N ILE A 137 -2.42 -13.61 -13.61
CA ILE A 137 -1.06 -13.95 -14.02
C ILE A 137 -0.32 -14.70 -12.91
N SER A 138 0.81 -15.31 -13.22
CA SER A 138 1.71 -15.93 -12.25
C SER A 138 2.58 -14.87 -11.52
N GLU A 139 3.19 -15.23 -10.38
CA GLU A 139 4.21 -14.38 -9.72
C GLU A 139 5.39 -14.11 -10.66
N GLN A 140 5.82 -15.09 -11.44
CA GLN A 140 6.89 -14.96 -12.44
C GLN A 140 6.55 -13.87 -13.46
N GLU A 141 5.37 -13.96 -14.05
CA GLU A 141 4.91 -12.99 -15.06
C GLU A 141 4.73 -11.60 -14.46
N LEU A 142 4.25 -11.49 -13.21
CA LEU A 142 4.14 -10.21 -12.50
C LEU A 142 5.52 -9.54 -12.38
N VAL A 143 6.51 -10.29 -11.91
CA VAL A 143 7.87 -9.79 -11.68
C VAL A 143 8.52 -9.38 -13.01
N GLU A 144 8.37 -10.17 -14.07
CA GLU A 144 8.88 -9.83 -15.40
C GLU A 144 8.29 -8.52 -15.92
N ARG A 145 6.96 -8.35 -15.81
CA ARG A 145 6.26 -7.13 -16.23
C ARG A 145 6.68 -5.92 -15.39
N TRP A 146 6.78 -6.09 -14.08
CA TRP A 146 7.18 -5.01 -13.18
C TRP A 146 8.60 -4.52 -13.51
N PHE A 147 9.54 -5.44 -13.69
CA PHE A 147 10.91 -5.08 -14.05
C PHE A 147 11.04 -4.54 -15.49
N SER A 148 10.14 -4.90 -16.39
CA SER A 148 10.14 -4.32 -17.75
C SER A 148 9.76 -2.84 -17.76
N ASP A 149 9.06 -2.40 -16.71
CA ASP A 149 8.66 -1.01 -16.52
C ASP A 149 9.64 -0.22 -15.63
N LEU A 150 10.57 -0.90 -14.96
CA LEU A 150 11.54 -0.25 -14.08
C LEU A 150 12.57 0.52 -14.91
N THR A 151 12.59 1.83 -14.73
CA THR A 151 13.55 2.73 -15.36
C THR A 151 14.76 3.00 -14.46
N PRO A 152 15.98 3.09 -15.00
CA PRO A 152 17.16 3.47 -14.22
C PRO A 152 16.95 4.80 -13.51
N GLY A 153 17.21 4.85 -12.21
CA GLY A 153 17.08 6.05 -11.39
C GLY A 153 15.64 6.42 -10.99
N ALA A 154 14.65 5.59 -11.31
CA ALA A 154 13.30 5.77 -10.79
C ALA A 154 13.27 5.60 -9.25
N ILE A 155 12.39 6.38 -8.61
CA ILE A 155 12.13 6.32 -7.18
C ILE A 155 10.86 5.50 -6.97
N LEU A 156 10.95 4.43 -6.17
CA LEU A 156 9.80 3.62 -5.80
C LEU A 156 8.99 4.33 -4.70
N VAL A 157 7.71 4.52 -4.96
CA VAL A 157 6.81 5.30 -4.10
C VAL A 157 5.64 4.46 -3.62
N GLY A 158 5.25 4.65 -2.36
CA GLY A 158 4.02 4.06 -1.81
C GLY A 158 3.61 4.72 -0.51
N HIS A 159 2.44 4.33 -0.03
CA HIS A 159 1.98 4.66 1.32
C HIS A 159 2.28 3.48 2.22
N ASN A 160 3.30 3.58 3.06
CA ASN A 160 3.98 2.47 3.74
C ASN A 160 4.78 1.57 2.76
N ILE A 161 5.54 2.19 1.86
CA ILE A 161 6.29 1.49 0.82
C ILE A 161 7.23 0.39 1.36
N ALA A 162 7.63 0.47 2.61
CA ALA A 162 8.45 -0.57 3.24
C ALA A 162 7.75 -1.94 3.23
N PHE A 163 6.42 -1.96 3.45
CA PHE A 163 5.62 -3.17 3.38
C PHE A 163 5.58 -3.73 1.95
N ASP A 164 5.14 -2.93 0.99
CA ASP A 164 5.01 -3.37 -0.41
C ASP A 164 6.35 -3.84 -0.97
N ARG A 165 7.43 -3.12 -0.65
CA ARG A 165 8.79 -3.50 -1.05
C ARG A 165 9.24 -4.83 -0.45
N ALA A 166 8.95 -5.09 0.83
CA ALA A 166 9.29 -6.35 1.48
C ALA A 166 8.57 -7.53 0.83
N ILE A 167 7.26 -7.39 0.56
CA ILE A 167 6.47 -8.41 -0.13
C ILE A 167 6.97 -8.66 -1.56
N LEU A 168 7.25 -7.59 -2.31
CA LEU A 168 7.78 -7.72 -3.66
C LEU A 168 9.16 -8.38 -3.65
N LEU A 169 10.05 -8.03 -2.69
CA LEU A 169 11.35 -8.69 -2.51
C LEU A 169 11.20 -10.18 -2.24
N GLY A 170 10.28 -10.58 -1.36
CA GLY A 170 9.99 -12.00 -1.11
C GLY A 170 9.54 -12.71 -2.40
N THR A 171 8.69 -12.07 -3.19
CA THR A 171 8.26 -12.60 -4.49
C THR A 171 9.44 -12.72 -5.47
N VAL A 172 10.27 -11.67 -5.58
CA VAL A 172 11.46 -11.68 -6.46
C VAL A 172 12.44 -12.76 -6.05
N ARG A 173 12.71 -12.96 -4.75
CA ARG A 173 13.58 -14.04 -4.26
C ARG A 173 13.09 -15.42 -4.66
N ARG A 174 11.77 -15.63 -4.74
CA ARG A 174 11.19 -16.93 -5.15
C ARG A 174 11.28 -17.18 -6.65
N VAL A 175 11.03 -16.17 -7.48
CA VAL A 175 10.85 -16.38 -8.92
C VAL A 175 11.96 -15.79 -9.80
N ALA A 176 12.74 -14.81 -9.29
CA ALA A 176 13.81 -14.14 -10.02
C ALA A 176 14.97 -13.74 -9.07
N PRO A 177 15.61 -14.68 -8.34
CA PRO A 177 16.56 -14.37 -7.27
C PRO A 177 17.77 -13.55 -7.73
N THR A 178 18.17 -13.63 -8.98
CA THR A 178 19.28 -12.85 -9.56
C THR A 178 18.98 -11.36 -9.65
N ARG A 179 17.70 -10.95 -9.57
CA ARG A 179 17.26 -9.54 -9.62
C ARG A 179 17.00 -8.92 -8.26
N THR A 180 17.23 -9.67 -7.17
CA THR A 180 16.97 -9.19 -5.80
C THR A 180 17.74 -7.91 -5.49
N ALA A 181 19.04 -7.87 -5.83
CA ALA A 181 19.88 -6.70 -5.57
C ALA A 181 19.42 -5.44 -6.31
N GLU A 182 18.83 -5.58 -7.49
CA GLU A 182 18.29 -4.47 -8.27
C GLU A 182 17.13 -3.79 -7.53
N LEU A 183 16.20 -4.59 -6.96
CA LEU A 183 15.10 -4.06 -6.17
C LEU A 183 15.57 -3.50 -4.80
N GLU A 184 16.57 -4.14 -4.17
CA GLU A 184 17.13 -3.69 -2.89
C GLU A 184 17.84 -2.33 -2.97
N GLN A 185 18.37 -1.98 -4.13
CA GLN A 185 19.08 -0.70 -4.35
C GLN A 185 18.16 0.43 -4.77
N LEU A 186 16.89 0.17 -5.07
CA LEU A 186 15.97 1.23 -5.48
C LEU A 186 15.77 2.26 -4.36
N PRO A 187 15.92 3.55 -4.66
CA PRO A 187 15.52 4.59 -3.73
C PRO A 187 14.01 4.53 -3.52
N THR A 188 13.58 4.83 -2.31
CA THR A 188 12.16 4.80 -1.94
C THR A 188 11.69 6.15 -1.41
N PHE A 189 10.42 6.47 -1.66
CA PHE A 189 9.73 7.60 -1.04
C PHE A 189 8.42 7.11 -0.43
N CYS A 190 8.21 7.39 0.85
CA CYS A 190 7.04 6.95 1.59
C CYS A 190 6.15 8.14 1.95
N THR A 191 4.96 8.21 1.37
CA THR A 191 4.01 9.30 1.68
C THR A 191 3.50 9.25 3.12
N MET A 192 3.48 8.06 3.74
CA MET A 192 3.04 7.89 5.13
C MET A 192 4.01 8.53 6.13
N THR A 193 5.32 8.37 5.89
CA THR A 193 6.35 8.83 6.83
C THR A 193 6.85 10.24 6.55
N TYR A 194 6.64 10.75 5.34
CA TYR A 194 7.17 12.05 4.91
C TYR A 194 6.72 13.23 5.78
N LEU A 195 5.46 13.20 6.24
CA LEU A 195 4.89 14.25 7.10
C LEU A 195 4.98 13.93 8.60
N CYS A 196 5.49 12.77 8.97
CA CYS A 196 5.65 12.41 10.37
C CYS A 196 6.94 13.03 10.93
N THR A 197 6.81 14.19 11.56
CA THR A 197 7.93 14.93 12.15
C THR A 197 8.25 14.51 13.60
N SER A 198 7.38 13.72 14.23
CA SER A 198 7.55 13.23 15.61
C SER A 198 7.38 11.71 15.68
N PRO A 199 8.24 11.00 16.44
CA PRO A 199 8.11 9.56 16.69
C PRO A 199 6.77 9.16 17.34
N ASP A 200 6.14 10.08 18.08
CA ASP A 200 4.86 9.85 18.77
C ASP A 200 3.65 10.14 17.89
N SER A 201 3.86 10.65 16.68
CA SER A 201 2.78 10.93 15.74
C SER A 201 2.20 9.62 15.19
N ARG A 202 0.87 9.52 15.18
CA ARG A 202 0.22 8.43 14.45
C ARG A 202 0.39 8.67 12.95
N TYR A 203 0.79 7.63 12.24
CA TYR A 203 0.84 7.69 10.79
C TYR A 203 -0.56 7.91 10.21
N PRO A 204 -0.73 8.89 9.31
CA PRO A 204 -2.02 9.11 8.67
C PRO A 204 -2.39 7.91 7.79
N SER A 205 -3.67 7.58 7.69
CA SER A 205 -4.12 6.66 6.64
C SER A 205 -4.03 7.35 5.27
N LEU A 206 -3.83 6.57 4.21
CA LEU A 206 -3.76 7.12 2.84
C LEU A 206 -5.00 7.93 2.47
N VAL A 207 -6.18 7.45 2.89
CA VAL A 207 -7.47 8.13 2.67
C VAL A 207 -7.48 9.50 3.34
N HIS A 208 -7.10 9.57 4.63
CA HIS A 208 -7.06 10.81 5.39
C HIS A 208 -6.04 11.79 4.80
N LEU A 209 -4.83 11.31 4.50
CA LEU A 209 -3.78 12.13 3.90
C LEU A 209 -4.20 12.71 2.54
N THR A 210 -4.88 11.91 1.73
CA THR A 210 -5.39 12.36 0.43
C THR A 210 -6.40 13.49 0.59
N GLU A 211 -7.35 13.35 1.53
CA GLU A 211 -8.35 14.38 1.82
C GLU A 211 -7.70 15.67 2.34
N GLU A 212 -6.79 15.53 3.29
CA GLU A 212 -6.08 16.67 3.91
C GLU A 212 -5.28 17.47 2.87
N LEU A 213 -4.51 16.79 2.02
CA LEU A 213 -3.65 17.44 1.04
C LEU A 213 -4.42 17.97 -0.18
N SER A 214 -5.39 17.23 -0.69
CA SER A 214 -6.08 17.58 -1.94
C SER A 214 -7.37 18.37 -1.74
N GLY A 215 -7.93 18.37 -0.53
CA GLY A 215 -9.27 18.91 -0.24
C GLY A 215 -10.42 18.15 -0.92
N ILE A 216 -10.13 16.98 -1.52
CA ILE A 216 -11.12 16.18 -2.24
C ILE A 216 -11.62 15.05 -1.34
N PRO A 217 -12.94 15.00 -1.04
CA PRO A 217 -13.50 13.92 -0.22
C PRO A 217 -13.23 12.54 -0.84
N PRO A 218 -12.60 11.61 -0.11
CA PRO A 218 -12.19 10.31 -0.66
C PRO A 218 -13.37 9.43 -1.08
N GLN A 219 -14.58 9.69 -0.55
CA GLN A 219 -15.82 9.02 -0.94
C GLN A 219 -16.08 9.08 -2.44
N ARG A 220 -15.63 10.13 -3.13
CA ARG A 220 -15.70 10.26 -4.59
C ARG A 220 -14.99 9.14 -5.34
N PHE A 221 -14.05 8.48 -4.67
CA PHE A 221 -13.18 7.47 -5.29
C PHE A 221 -13.45 6.06 -4.77
N TYR A 222 -14.39 5.85 -3.85
CA TYR A 222 -14.68 4.51 -3.32
C TYR A 222 -15.23 3.54 -4.37
N SER A 223 -15.77 4.06 -5.47
CA SER A 223 -16.15 3.25 -6.62
C SER A 223 -14.99 2.82 -7.50
N LEU A 224 -13.81 3.43 -7.37
CA LEU A 224 -12.63 3.00 -8.13
C LEU A 224 -12.23 1.59 -7.72
N ARG A 225 -12.12 0.76 -8.71
CA ARG A 225 -11.65 -0.62 -8.58
C ARG A 225 -10.58 -0.88 -9.66
N PRO A 226 -9.64 -1.73 -9.43
CA PRO A 226 -9.35 -2.43 -8.16
C PRO A 226 -8.86 -1.51 -7.03
N ILE A 227 -8.80 -2.03 -5.78
CA ILE A 227 -8.39 -1.23 -4.60
C ILE A 227 -6.93 -0.78 -4.72
N SER A 228 -6.04 -1.66 -5.17
CA SER A 228 -4.63 -1.31 -5.40
C SER A 228 -4.49 -0.14 -6.37
N TRP A 229 -5.29 -0.10 -7.44
CA TRP A 229 -5.30 1.04 -8.34
C TRP A 229 -5.81 2.33 -7.69
N ARG A 230 -6.85 2.25 -6.87
CA ARG A 230 -7.32 3.41 -6.10
C ARG A 230 -6.24 3.95 -5.18
N ASN A 231 -5.50 3.09 -4.51
CA ASN A 231 -4.42 3.47 -3.60
C ASN A 231 -3.25 4.11 -4.38
N VAL A 232 -2.86 3.57 -5.54
CA VAL A 232 -1.89 4.20 -6.46
C VAL A 232 -2.36 5.61 -6.85
N TYR A 233 -3.63 5.77 -7.17
CA TYR A 233 -4.19 7.08 -7.52
C TYR A 233 -4.14 8.06 -6.34
N PHE A 234 -4.48 7.64 -5.14
CA PHE A 234 -4.39 8.44 -3.91
C PHE A 234 -2.93 8.83 -3.60
N THR A 235 -2.01 7.88 -3.71
CA THR A 235 -0.57 8.15 -3.53
C THR A 235 -0.08 9.19 -4.54
N ARG A 236 -0.54 9.13 -5.80
CA ARG A 236 -0.23 10.16 -6.80
C ARG A 236 -0.79 11.53 -6.43
N LEU A 237 -2.01 11.62 -5.91
CA LEU A 237 -2.57 12.89 -5.42
C LEU A 237 -1.71 13.44 -4.27
N CYS A 238 -1.29 12.61 -3.33
CA CYS A 238 -0.36 13.04 -2.28
C CYS A 238 0.96 13.57 -2.85
N LEU A 239 1.58 12.89 -3.81
CA LEU A 239 2.82 13.34 -4.45
C LEU A 239 2.68 14.72 -5.11
N LEU A 240 1.57 14.97 -5.81
CA LEU A 240 1.30 16.27 -6.45
C LEU A 240 1.28 17.42 -5.44
N HIS A 241 0.84 17.18 -4.21
CA HIS A 241 0.76 18.20 -3.17
C HIS A 241 2.02 18.27 -2.30
N LEU A 242 2.67 17.13 -2.05
CA LEU A 242 3.93 17.08 -1.28
C LEU A 242 5.10 17.64 -2.07
N ASN A 243 5.04 17.51 -3.40
CA ASN A 243 6.05 17.99 -4.34
C ASN A 243 7.52 17.72 -3.91
N PRO A 244 7.90 16.47 -3.62
CA PRO A 244 9.22 16.14 -3.06
C PRO A 244 10.40 16.45 -4.01
N ALA A 245 10.12 16.70 -5.29
CA ALA A 245 11.13 17.13 -6.26
C ALA A 245 11.47 18.63 -6.12
N ASN A 246 10.62 19.39 -5.43
CA ASN A 246 10.82 20.83 -5.20
C ASN A 246 10.30 21.18 -3.78
N PRO A 247 11.08 20.80 -2.73
CA PRO A 247 10.69 20.95 -1.33
C PRO A 247 10.63 22.40 -0.85
#